data_804920f567e08bca7d1d71a108aa0dfe
#
_entry.id   804920f567e08bca7d1d71a108aa0dfe
#
_cell.length_a   1.000
_cell.length_b   1.000
_cell.length_c   1.000
_cell.angle_alpha   90.00
_cell.angle_beta   90.00
_cell.angle_gamma   90.00
#
_symmetry.space_group_name_H-M   'P 1'
#
loop_
_entity.id
_entity.type
_entity.pdbx_description
1 polymer ?
#
loop_
_entity_poly.entity_id
_entity_poly.type
_entity_poly.pdbx_seq_one_letter_code
_entity_poly.pdbx_strand_id
1 'polypeptide(L)'
;MAQENIGSAESLNNVMQDRRDKLNAHREKGQAYPNDFRRDAFSSDIIKACADKDNEVLEKEQNTYTIAGRVMTRRIMGKAGFATIQDMGGRIQIYVARDNLPEGVYQDVFKKLDLGDIIGVTGFAFKTKTGELSLHVSALRLLVKALRPLPEKFHGLTDQEARCRQRYVDLIANPESRRTFEIRTKVVSFIRKYMNEHMFMEVETPMMHVIPGGANAKPFITHHNALDMDMYLRIAPELYLKRLVVGGFERVYEINRNFRNEGIDVRHNPEFTMMEFYMAYHDYRDLIDFTEDLYKKMSLEVLGTTKIHYGKEGEPGLDIDFSKPFDRLTMKESIVKYGNGITMADLEDEDKARELCKKHHIEIMKGWTLGHYITALFDELVEANLQQPTFITSYPAVVSPLARRTDGDEEFTDRFEFFIGGREIGNGFSELNDPDDQAGRFRQQAEAKNAGDDEAMYYDDDYITAMQYGLAPTAGEGIGIDRTVMLFTNCHTIRDVILFPTLRRN
;
A
#
# COMPACT_ATOMS: atom_id res chain seq x y z
N MET A 1 -26.16 -0.07 -19.78
CA MET A 1 -26.87 1.22 -19.51
C MET A 1 -27.66 1.02 -18.23
N ALA A 2 -27.06 1.26 -17.09
CA ALA A 2 -27.74 1.39 -15.81
C ALA A 2 -27.61 2.87 -15.42
N GLN A 3 -28.69 3.61 -15.55
CA GLN A 3 -28.83 4.94 -14.97
C GLN A 3 -28.88 4.74 -13.45
N GLU A 4 -27.77 4.96 -12.77
CA GLU A 4 -27.79 5.20 -11.33
C GLU A 4 -28.56 6.53 -11.10
N ASN A 5 -29.63 6.42 -10.33
CA ASN A 5 -30.43 7.53 -9.82
C ASN A 5 -29.56 8.36 -8.85
N ILE A 6 -28.67 9.17 -9.37
CA ILE A 6 -28.22 10.38 -8.69
C ILE A 6 -29.43 11.29 -8.76
N GLY A 7 -30.07 11.58 -7.62
CA GLY A 7 -31.15 12.56 -7.56
C GLY A 7 -30.74 13.78 -8.36
N SER A 8 -31.63 14.35 -9.16
CA SER A 8 -31.30 15.37 -10.13
C SER A 8 -30.39 16.42 -9.51
N ALA A 9 -29.49 17.02 -10.28
CA ALA A 9 -28.59 18.08 -9.78
C ALA A 9 -29.32 19.17 -9.00
N GLU A 10 -30.57 19.39 -9.38
CA GLU A 10 -31.52 20.29 -8.72
C GLU A 10 -31.90 19.79 -7.31
N SER A 11 -32.17 18.50 -7.14
CA SER A 11 -32.46 17.89 -5.82
C SER A 11 -31.25 18.00 -4.88
N LEU A 12 -30.03 17.76 -5.38
CA LEU A 12 -28.80 17.93 -4.60
C LEU A 12 -28.60 19.40 -4.19
N ASN A 13 -28.85 20.35 -5.10
CA ASN A 13 -28.73 21.77 -4.81
C ASN A 13 -29.74 22.21 -3.74
N ASN A 14 -30.97 21.72 -3.77
CA ASN A 14 -31.99 22.01 -2.76
C ASN A 14 -31.60 21.47 -1.39
N VAL A 15 -31.07 20.25 -1.29
CA VAL A 15 -30.56 19.68 -0.03
C VAL A 15 -29.37 20.48 0.51
N MET A 16 -28.45 20.87 -0.36
CA MET A 16 -27.30 21.70 0.04
C MET A 16 -27.74 23.09 0.50
N GLN A 17 -28.75 23.67 -0.11
CA GLN A 17 -29.32 24.98 0.30
C GLN A 17 -29.97 24.88 1.68
N ASP A 18 -30.86 23.89 1.92
CA ASP A 18 -31.44 23.65 3.25
C ASP A 18 -30.36 23.51 4.35
N ARG A 19 -29.30 22.75 4.08
CA ARG A 19 -28.20 22.60 5.03
C ARG A 19 -27.42 23.89 5.25
N ARG A 20 -27.28 24.72 4.20
CA ARG A 20 -26.65 26.03 4.28
C ARG A 20 -27.48 27.01 5.13
N ASP A 21 -28.79 26.96 4.99
CA ASP A 21 -29.71 27.79 5.78
C ASP A 21 -29.65 27.41 7.27
N LYS A 22 -29.62 26.11 7.56
CA LYS A 22 -29.35 25.61 8.93
C LYS A 22 -28.02 26.10 9.46
N LEU A 23 -26.95 26.07 8.67
CA LEU A 23 -25.64 26.60 9.05
C LEU A 23 -25.69 28.10 9.33
N ASN A 24 -26.38 28.89 8.49
CA ASN A 24 -26.52 30.33 8.66
C ASN A 24 -27.24 30.66 9.99
N ALA A 25 -28.28 29.91 10.33
CA ALA A 25 -28.93 30.06 11.66
C ALA A 25 -28.00 29.79 12.84
N HIS A 26 -27.01 28.87 12.69
CA HIS A 26 -25.96 28.68 13.71
C HIS A 26 -24.94 29.82 13.70
N ARG A 27 -24.59 30.40 12.56
CA ARG A 27 -23.72 31.59 12.46
C ARG A 27 -24.31 32.82 13.16
N GLU A 28 -25.59 33.07 12.96
CA GLU A 28 -26.31 34.18 13.61
C GLU A 28 -26.27 34.07 15.15
N LYS A 29 -26.26 32.83 15.66
CA LYS A 29 -26.11 32.57 17.13
C LYS A 29 -24.66 32.57 17.61
N GLY A 30 -23.66 32.81 16.74
CA GLY A 30 -22.23 32.71 17.05
C GLY A 30 -21.74 31.30 17.34
N GLN A 31 -22.47 30.28 16.91
CA GLN A 31 -22.22 28.85 17.25
C GLN A 31 -21.66 28.01 16.08
N ALA A 32 -21.35 28.62 14.94
CA ALA A 32 -20.81 27.90 13.81
C ALA A 32 -19.30 27.65 13.94
N TYR A 33 -18.87 26.42 13.62
CA TYR A 33 -17.47 25.98 13.60
C TYR A 33 -16.66 26.28 14.87
N PRO A 34 -17.12 25.86 16.07
CA PRO A 34 -16.38 26.06 17.29
C PRO A 34 -15.06 25.29 17.27
N ASN A 35 -14.00 25.85 17.84
CA ASN A 35 -12.67 25.23 17.93
C ASN A 35 -12.22 24.93 19.37
N ASP A 36 -13.09 25.19 20.36
CA ASP A 36 -12.86 25.04 21.78
C ASP A 36 -13.25 23.67 22.34
N PHE A 37 -13.83 22.79 21.54
CA PHE A 37 -14.22 21.44 21.96
C PHE A 37 -12.97 20.54 22.11
N ARG A 38 -12.93 19.79 23.20
CA ARG A 38 -11.90 18.77 23.47
C ARG A 38 -12.58 17.47 23.88
N ARG A 39 -12.21 16.37 23.22
CA ARG A 39 -12.60 15.02 23.61
C ARG A 39 -11.59 14.44 24.59
N ASP A 40 -12.03 13.53 25.46
CA ASP A 40 -11.20 12.77 26.40
C ASP A 40 -11.09 11.28 26.03
N ALA A 41 -11.96 10.77 25.13
CA ALA A 41 -11.97 9.38 24.71
C ALA A 41 -12.32 9.22 23.23
N PHE A 42 -11.99 8.05 22.67
CA PHE A 42 -12.50 7.55 21.40
C PHE A 42 -13.62 6.51 21.66
N SER A 43 -14.43 6.25 20.64
CA SER A 43 -15.44 5.20 20.69
C SER A 43 -14.86 3.82 21.05
N SER A 44 -13.68 3.50 20.52
CA SER A 44 -12.94 2.25 20.83
C SER A 44 -12.56 2.14 22.29
N ASP A 45 -12.17 3.24 22.93
CA ASP A 45 -11.76 3.25 24.36
C ASP A 45 -12.95 2.92 25.25
N ILE A 46 -14.12 3.51 24.95
CA ILE A 46 -15.36 3.24 25.66
C ILE A 46 -15.81 1.79 25.46
N ILE A 47 -15.78 1.32 24.21
CA ILE A 47 -16.14 -0.08 23.92
C ILE A 47 -15.24 -1.02 24.70
N LYS A 48 -13.93 -0.81 24.68
CA LYS A 48 -12.97 -1.64 25.41
C LYS A 48 -13.16 -1.58 26.92
N ALA A 49 -13.46 -0.40 27.48
CA ALA A 49 -13.64 -0.21 28.91
C ALA A 49 -14.98 -0.79 29.46
N CYS A 50 -15.98 -0.93 28.58
CA CYS A 50 -17.36 -1.26 28.96
C CYS A 50 -17.88 -2.58 28.38
N ALA A 51 -17.13 -3.28 27.49
CA ALA A 51 -17.59 -4.49 26.80
C ALA A 51 -18.06 -5.58 27.75
N ASP A 52 -17.29 -5.87 28.80
CA ASP A 52 -17.52 -6.95 29.76
C ASP A 52 -18.36 -6.54 30.98
N LYS A 53 -18.84 -5.28 31.02
CA LYS A 53 -19.62 -4.77 32.17
C LYS A 53 -21.12 -4.95 31.95
N ASP A 54 -21.83 -5.37 32.98
CA ASP A 54 -23.27 -5.38 33.00
C ASP A 54 -23.85 -3.96 33.11
N ASN A 55 -25.15 -3.82 32.72
CA ASN A 55 -25.80 -2.53 32.75
C ASN A 55 -25.89 -1.94 34.18
N GLU A 56 -26.10 -2.80 35.18
CA GLU A 56 -26.12 -2.35 36.59
C GLU A 56 -24.80 -1.76 37.06
N VAL A 57 -23.67 -2.31 36.58
CA VAL A 57 -22.33 -1.78 36.85
C VAL A 57 -22.14 -0.43 36.17
N LEU A 58 -22.50 -0.33 34.88
CA LEU A 58 -22.37 0.90 34.10
C LEU A 58 -23.23 2.03 34.67
N GLU A 59 -24.46 1.74 35.06
CA GLU A 59 -25.38 2.70 35.68
C GLU A 59 -24.91 3.16 37.07
N LYS A 60 -24.21 2.30 37.81
CA LYS A 60 -23.63 2.65 39.12
C LYS A 60 -22.37 3.48 39.00
N GLU A 61 -21.49 3.11 38.04
CA GLU A 61 -20.22 3.84 37.83
C GLU A 61 -20.43 5.24 37.24
N GLN A 62 -21.35 5.37 36.28
CA GLN A 62 -21.66 6.60 35.54
C GLN A 62 -20.41 7.34 35.05
N ASN A 63 -19.38 6.61 34.63
CA ASN A 63 -18.17 7.21 34.09
C ASN A 63 -18.52 8.08 32.88
N THR A 64 -18.21 9.35 32.98
CA THR A 64 -18.53 10.35 31.96
C THR A 64 -17.44 10.40 30.90
N TYR A 65 -17.83 10.34 29.62
CA TYR A 65 -16.96 10.44 28.46
C TYR A 65 -17.38 11.62 27.59
N THR A 66 -16.42 12.34 27.08
CA THR A 66 -16.61 13.41 26.09
C THR A 66 -16.01 12.99 24.77
N ILE A 67 -16.85 12.74 23.76
CA ILE A 67 -16.43 12.26 22.44
C ILE A 67 -16.94 13.16 21.33
N ALA A 68 -16.28 13.10 20.17
CA ALA A 68 -16.74 13.75 18.95
C ALA A 68 -16.78 12.75 17.81
N GLY A 69 -17.79 12.86 16.96
CA GLY A 69 -17.89 11.97 15.80
C GLY A 69 -18.86 12.48 14.74
N ARG A 70 -18.78 11.85 13.57
CA ARG A 70 -19.70 12.11 12.45
C ARG A 70 -20.99 11.33 12.64
N VAL A 71 -22.11 12.00 12.49
CA VAL A 71 -23.45 11.38 12.55
C VAL A 71 -23.67 10.51 11.31
N MET A 72 -23.72 9.20 11.54
CA MET A 72 -23.92 8.19 10.47
C MET A 72 -25.38 7.76 10.38
N THR A 73 -26.07 7.70 11.52
CA THR A 73 -27.52 7.38 11.58
C THR A 73 -28.20 8.23 12.62
N ARG A 74 -29.48 8.51 12.41
CA ARG A 74 -30.33 9.20 13.39
C ARG A 74 -31.76 8.68 13.34
N ARG A 75 -32.34 8.43 14.50
CA ARG A 75 -33.75 8.03 14.66
C ARG A 75 -34.37 8.82 15.81
N ILE A 76 -35.40 9.58 15.52
CA ILE A 76 -36.14 10.40 16.47
C ILE A 76 -37.39 9.64 16.92
N MET A 77 -37.67 9.61 18.24
CA MET A 77 -38.81 8.94 18.86
C MET A 77 -39.43 9.92 19.87
N GLY A 78 -40.22 10.89 19.39
CA GLY A 78 -40.87 11.87 20.25
C GLY A 78 -39.90 12.77 21.02
N LYS A 79 -39.78 12.54 22.33
CA LYS A 79 -38.92 13.30 23.26
C LYS A 79 -37.50 12.73 23.40
N ALA A 80 -37.21 11.62 22.71
CA ALA A 80 -35.89 10.97 22.73
C ALA A 80 -35.51 10.54 21.32
N GLY A 81 -34.26 10.12 21.14
CA GLY A 81 -33.79 9.56 19.88
C GLY A 81 -32.43 8.86 20.05
N PHE A 82 -32.10 8.12 19.04
CA PHE A 82 -30.79 7.50 18.90
C PHE A 82 -30.05 8.06 17.69
N ALA A 83 -28.75 8.14 17.79
CA ALA A 83 -27.89 8.36 16.64
C ALA A 83 -26.64 7.47 16.78
N THR A 84 -26.04 7.12 15.66
CA THR A 84 -24.71 6.48 15.64
C THR A 84 -23.71 7.52 15.18
N ILE A 85 -22.66 7.73 15.95
CA ILE A 85 -21.55 8.57 15.57
C ILE A 85 -20.31 7.73 15.25
N GLN A 86 -19.52 8.20 14.30
CA GLN A 86 -18.29 7.56 13.86
C GLN A 86 -17.11 8.49 14.11
N ASP A 87 -16.09 7.96 14.77
CA ASP A 87 -14.81 8.63 14.99
C ASP A 87 -13.65 7.78 14.42
N MET A 88 -12.41 8.04 14.84
CA MET A 88 -11.25 7.26 14.44
C MET A 88 -11.24 5.84 15.05
N GLY A 89 -11.83 5.68 16.24
CA GLY A 89 -11.92 4.39 16.94
C GLY A 89 -13.04 3.46 16.42
N GLY A 90 -13.98 4.01 15.65
CA GLY A 90 -15.09 3.22 15.11
C GLY A 90 -16.45 3.92 15.24
N ARG A 91 -17.48 3.13 15.56
CA ARG A 91 -18.86 3.61 15.72
C ARG A 91 -19.39 3.31 17.09
N ILE A 92 -20.11 4.26 17.65
CA ILE A 92 -20.84 4.09 18.93
C ILE A 92 -22.24 4.70 18.83
N GLN A 93 -23.20 4.04 19.43
CA GLN A 93 -24.55 4.57 19.55
C GLN A 93 -24.63 5.60 20.66
N ILE A 94 -25.41 6.65 20.46
CA ILE A 94 -25.75 7.65 21.48
C ILE A 94 -27.26 7.68 21.66
N TYR A 95 -27.71 7.79 22.91
CA TYR A 95 -29.10 8.01 23.29
C TYR A 95 -29.26 9.45 23.78
N VAL A 96 -30.19 10.18 23.18
CA VAL A 96 -30.40 11.59 23.43
C VAL A 96 -31.84 11.80 23.87
N ALA A 97 -32.07 12.17 25.12
CA ALA A 97 -33.38 12.48 25.66
C ALA A 97 -33.49 13.98 25.93
N ARG A 98 -34.62 14.58 25.56
CA ARG A 98 -34.85 16.01 25.69
C ARG A 98 -34.68 16.49 27.15
N ASP A 99 -35.20 15.70 28.11
CA ASP A 99 -35.25 16.07 29.48
C ASP A 99 -33.87 15.95 30.21
N ASN A 100 -32.86 15.37 29.50
CA ASN A 100 -31.48 15.23 30.00
C ASN A 100 -30.50 16.26 29.36
N LEU A 101 -30.98 17.10 28.47
CA LEU A 101 -30.18 18.13 27.80
C LEU A 101 -30.56 19.53 28.30
N PRO A 102 -29.64 20.52 28.19
CA PRO A 102 -29.98 21.91 28.37
C PRO A 102 -31.16 22.32 27.47
N GLU A 103 -31.95 23.29 27.97
CA GLU A 103 -33.11 23.78 27.26
C GLU A 103 -32.79 24.21 25.81
N GLY A 104 -33.64 23.83 24.90
CA GLY A 104 -33.49 24.12 23.46
C GLY A 104 -32.55 23.17 22.68
N VAL A 105 -31.57 22.55 23.28
CA VAL A 105 -30.54 21.71 22.58
C VAL A 105 -31.19 20.55 21.82
N TYR A 106 -32.17 19.89 22.41
CA TYR A 106 -32.85 18.78 21.72
C TYR A 106 -33.60 19.26 20.45
N GLN A 107 -34.31 20.36 20.53
CA GLN A 107 -35.12 20.87 19.41
C GLN A 107 -34.28 21.61 18.36
N ASP A 108 -33.35 22.44 18.80
CA ASP A 108 -32.58 23.35 17.96
C ASP A 108 -31.32 22.70 17.36
N VAL A 109 -30.75 21.68 18.03
CA VAL A 109 -29.56 20.98 17.56
C VAL A 109 -29.90 19.56 17.15
N PHE A 110 -30.26 18.66 18.09
CA PHE A 110 -30.40 17.23 17.79
C PHE A 110 -31.42 16.92 16.70
N LYS A 111 -32.60 17.52 16.76
CA LYS A 111 -33.65 17.33 15.73
C LYS A 111 -33.29 17.89 14.36
N LYS A 112 -32.42 18.91 14.32
CA LYS A 112 -31.98 19.58 13.08
C LYS A 112 -30.68 19.02 12.50
N LEU A 113 -30.05 18.03 13.18
CA LEU A 113 -28.87 17.37 12.62
C LEU A 113 -29.18 16.70 11.28
N ASP A 114 -28.24 16.76 10.38
CA ASP A 114 -28.24 15.98 9.14
C ASP A 114 -27.19 14.88 9.21
N LEU A 115 -27.38 13.80 8.46
CA LEU A 115 -26.35 12.75 8.32
C LEU A 115 -25.11 13.37 7.71
N GLY A 116 -23.97 13.08 8.31
CA GLY A 116 -22.69 13.66 7.96
C GLY A 116 -22.25 14.83 8.86
N ASP A 117 -23.13 15.44 9.66
CA ASP A 117 -22.74 16.44 10.66
C ASP A 117 -21.74 15.86 11.65
N ILE A 118 -20.84 16.70 12.15
CA ILE A 118 -19.91 16.33 13.22
C ILE A 118 -20.41 16.98 14.51
N ILE A 119 -20.59 16.17 15.54
CA ILE A 119 -21.07 16.60 16.86
C ILE A 119 -20.09 16.21 17.96
N GLY A 120 -20.08 16.99 19.02
CA GLY A 120 -19.50 16.65 20.30
C GLY A 120 -20.60 16.28 21.30
N VAL A 121 -20.38 15.24 22.07
CA VAL A 121 -21.30 14.79 23.11
C VAL A 121 -20.55 14.44 24.39
N THR A 122 -21.21 14.69 25.51
CA THR A 122 -20.76 14.22 26.83
C THR A 122 -21.86 13.35 27.40
N GLY A 123 -21.51 12.24 28.01
CA GLY A 123 -22.47 11.30 28.57
C GLY A 123 -21.79 10.09 29.23
N PHE A 124 -22.59 9.21 29.82
CA PHE A 124 -22.11 7.97 30.43
C PHE A 124 -22.55 6.74 29.63
N ALA A 125 -21.77 5.66 29.73
CA ALA A 125 -22.04 4.44 29.03
C ALA A 125 -23.17 3.64 29.70
N PHE A 126 -24.05 3.04 28.89
CA PHE A 126 -25.07 2.09 29.33
C PHE A 126 -25.35 1.07 28.22
N LYS A 127 -26.02 -0.03 28.57
CA LYS A 127 -26.50 -1.00 27.56
C LYS A 127 -28.01 -0.85 27.40
N THR A 128 -28.46 -0.79 26.15
CA THR A 128 -29.89 -0.77 25.82
C THR A 128 -30.56 -2.12 26.19
N LYS A 129 -31.89 -2.17 26.13
CA LYS A 129 -32.66 -3.43 26.36
C LYS A 129 -32.26 -4.55 25.40
N THR A 130 -31.69 -4.24 24.25
CA THR A 130 -31.19 -5.20 23.27
C THR A 130 -29.69 -5.52 23.45
N GLY A 131 -29.05 -5.00 24.50
CA GLY A 131 -27.61 -5.20 24.78
C GLY A 131 -26.66 -4.29 24.05
N GLU A 132 -27.13 -3.33 23.23
CA GLU A 132 -26.27 -2.40 22.48
C GLU A 132 -25.63 -1.38 23.44
N LEU A 133 -24.29 -1.33 23.43
CA LEU A 133 -23.53 -0.34 24.20
C LEU A 133 -23.76 1.07 23.62
N SER A 134 -24.20 1.98 24.46
CA SER A 134 -24.60 3.33 24.06
C SER A 134 -24.12 4.36 25.07
N LEU A 135 -24.01 5.63 24.66
CA LEU A 135 -23.81 6.75 25.57
C LEU A 135 -25.15 7.43 25.85
N HIS A 136 -25.49 7.57 27.13
CA HIS A 136 -26.59 8.41 27.59
C HIS A 136 -26.13 9.86 27.66
N VAL A 137 -26.58 10.67 26.72
CA VAL A 137 -26.03 12.03 26.50
C VAL A 137 -26.62 13.03 27.48
N SER A 138 -25.76 13.76 28.17
CA SER A 138 -26.09 14.90 29.06
C SER A 138 -25.75 16.27 28.46
N ALA A 139 -24.81 16.31 27.46
CA ALA A 139 -24.51 17.52 26.70
C ALA A 139 -24.27 17.18 25.24
N LEU A 140 -24.72 18.05 24.34
CA LEU A 140 -24.58 17.89 22.89
C LEU A 140 -24.32 19.25 22.24
N ARG A 141 -23.35 19.28 21.31
CA ARG A 141 -23.00 20.47 20.55
C ARG A 141 -22.71 20.11 19.08
N LEU A 142 -23.25 20.91 18.13
CA LEU A 142 -22.84 20.84 16.75
C LEU A 142 -21.44 21.45 16.59
N LEU A 143 -20.51 20.68 16.03
CA LEU A 143 -19.14 21.14 15.76
C LEU A 143 -18.96 21.54 14.30
N VAL A 144 -19.50 20.75 13.36
CA VAL A 144 -19.42 21.02 11.93
C VAL A 144 -20.72 20.62 11.24
N LYS A 145 -21.29 21.53 10.49
CA LYS A 145 -22.41 21.24 9.58
C LYS A 145 -21.90 20.67 8.26
N ALA A 146 -22.32 19.46 7.92
CA ALA A 146 -22.02 18.84 6.63
C ALA A 146 -22.97 19.39 5.55
N LEU A 147 -22.44 20.13 4.58
CA LEU A 147 -23.25 20.76 3.54
C LEU A 147 -23.64 19.79 2.42
N ARG A 148 -22.82 18.78 2.13
CA ARG A 148 -23.14 17.74 1.15
C ARG A 148 -23.70 16.51 1.84
N PRO A 149 -24.75 15.88 1.28
CA PRO A 149 -25.25 14.61 1.78
C PRO A 149 -24.20 13.52 1.58
N LEU A 150 -24.16 12.54 2.49
CA LEU A 150 -23.40 11.32 2.27
C LEU A 150 -24.09 10.46 1.20
N PRO A 151 -23.37 9.59 0.51
CA PRO A 151 -23.94 8.58 -0.38
C PRO A 151 -25.00 7.74 0.34
N GLU A 152 -25.96 7.17 -0.40
CA GLU A 152 -27.02 6.36 0.19
C GLU A 152 -26.47 5.17 0.97
N LYS A 153 -27.15 4.87 2.10
CA LYS A 153 -26.71 3.96 3.17
C LYS A 153 -26.39 2.53 2.74
N PHE A 154 -27.00 2.04 1.65
CA PHE A 154 -26.98 0.62 1.31
C PHE A 154 -25.95 0.23 0.26
N HIS A 155 -25.36 1.20 -0.45
CA HIS A 155 -24.41 0.91 -1.52
C HIS A 155 -23.08 1.63 -1.40
N GLY A 156 -22.93 2.61 -0.47
CA GLY A 156 -21.71 3.42 -0.36
C GLY A 156 -21.35 4.09 -1.69
N LEU A 157 -20.10 4.40 -1.89
CA LEU A 157 -19.52 4.65 -3.20
C LEU A 157 -19.12 3.30 -3.80
N THR A 158 -19.90 2.75 -4.73
CA THR A 158 -19.65 1.45 -5.38
C THR A 158 -18.72 1.57 -6.57
N ASP A 159 -18.79 2.69 -7.28
CA ASP A 159 -17.91 2.97 -8.41
C ASP A 159 -16.46 3.17 -7.94
N GLN A 160 -15.55 2.35 -8.46
CA GLN A 160 -14.15 2.33 -8.05
C GLN A 160 -13.43 3.64 -8.39
N GLU A 161 -13.72 4.25 -9.52
CA GLU A 161 -13.11 5.51 -9.90
C GLU A 161 -13.58 6.65 -9.00
N ALA A 162 -14.89 6.72 -8.70
CA ALA A 162 -15.45 7.68 -7.75
C ALA A 162 -14.83 7.52 -6.34
N ARG A 163 -14.63 6.28 -5.87
CA ARG A 163 -13.93 5.99 -4.60
C ARG A 163 -12.51 6.55 -4.57
N CYS A 164 -11.76 6.41 -5.65
CA CYS A 164 -10.41 6.96 -5.77
C CYS A 164 -10.41 8.50 -5.85
N ARG A 165 -11.32 9.09 -6.62
CA ARG A 165 -11.43 10.55 -6.78
C ARG A 165 -11.95 11.26 -5.53
N GLN A 166 -12.88 10.64 -4.82
CA GLN A 166 -13.47 11.17 -3.59
C GLN A 166 -13.11 10.27 -2.39
N ARG A 167 -11.83 9.97 -2.24
CA ARG A 167 -11.33 9.09 -1.17
C ARG A 167 -11.79 9.53 0.23
N TYR A 168 -11.94 10.81 0.47
CA TYR A 168 -12.49 11.34 1.72
C TYR A 168 -13.93 10.91 1.97
N VAL A 169 -14.75 10.74 0.93
CA VAL A 169 -16.11 10.20 1.04
C VAL A 169 -16.07 8.68 1.20
N ASP A 170 -15.23 8.00 0.43
CA ASP A 170 -15.00 6.56 0.54
C ASP A 170 -14.60 6.16 1.96
N LEU A 171 -13.66 6.86 2.59
CA LEU A 171 -13.23 6.63 3.97
C LEU A 171 -14.34 6.90 5.01
N ILE A 172 -15.34 7.75 4.70
CA ILE A 172 -16.51 7.96 5.56
C ILE A 172 -17.50 6.81 5.40
N ALA A 173 -17.77 6.41 4.17
CA ALA A 173 -18.87 5.48 3.84
C ALA A 173 -18.48 4.01 3.95
N ASN A 174 -17.25 3.64 3.55
CA ASN A 174 -16.78 2.27 3.41
C ASN A 174 -15.79 1.88 4.52
N PRO A 175 -16.18 1.08 5.51
CA PRO A 175 -15.28 0.63 6.57
C PRO A 175 -14.09 -0.19 6.07
N GLU A 176 -14.27 -0.94 4.98
CA GLU A 176 -13.21 -1.76 4.38
C GLU A 176 -12.06 -0.90 3.84
N SER A 177 -12.38 0.22 3.17
CA SER A 177 -11.36 1.18 2.71
C SER A 177 -10.54 1.71 3.88
N ARG A 178 -11.19 2.04 4.99
CA ARG A 178 -10.50 2.48 6.22
C ARG A 178 -9.58 1.40 6.75
N ARG A 179 -10.07 0.15 6.85
CA ARG A 179 -9.29 -1.00 7.30
C ARG A 179 -8.04 -1.22 6.43
N THR A 180 -8.16 -1.06 5.11
CA THR A 180 -7.02 -1.18 4.19
C THR A 180 -5.88 -0.24 4.58
N PHE A 181 -6.18 1.04 4.85
CA PHE A 181 -5.16 2.01 5.23
C PHE A 181 -4.65 1.85 6.67
N GLU A 182 -5.47 1.33 7.58
CA GLU A 182 -5.03 0.94 8.92
C GLU A 182 -4.03 -0.23 8.85
N ILE A 183 -4.31 -1.25 8.03
CA ILE A 183 -3.39 -2.37 7.78
C ILE A 183 -2.11 -1.85 7.12
N ARG A 184 -2.20 -0.97 6.12
CA ARG A 184 -1.03 -0.34 5.51
C ARG A 184 -0.11 0.33 6.54
N THR A 185 -0.70 1.10 7.45
CA THR A 185 0.06 1.76 8.52
C THR A 185 0.73 0.75 9.43
N LYS A 186 0.03 -0.34 9.78
CA LYS A 186 0.59 -1.42 10.62
C LYS A 186 1.72 -2.15 9.91
N VAL A 187 1.59 -2.44 8.62
CA VAL A 187 2.65 -3.05 7.79
C VAL A 187 3.92 -2.21 7.84
N VAL A 188 3.83 -0.92 7.53
CA VAL A 188 4.99 -0.01 7.55
C VAL A 188 5.61 0.10 8.95
N SER A 189 4.76 0.19 9.99
CA SER A 189 5.24 0.25 11.38
C SER A 189 5.93 -1.04 11.81
N PHE A 190 5.41 -2.19 11.41
CA PHE A 190 6.02 -3.49 11.67
C PHE A 190 7.38 -3.61 10.98
N ILE A 191 7.46 -3.25 9.70
CA ILE A 191 8.71 -3.29 8.94
C ILE A 191 9.78 -2.45 9.64
N ARG A 192 9.48 -1.20 10.03
CA ARG A 192 10.42 -0.35 10.76
C ARG A 192 10.91 -0.99 12.06
N LYS A 193 9.98 -1.56 12.84
CA LYS A 193 10.33 -2.27 14.08
C LYS A 193 11.25 -3.44 13.77
N TYR A 194 10.90 -4.27 12.80
CA TYR A 194 11.67 -5.45 12.41
C TYR A 194 13.08 -5.10 11.92
N MET A 195 13.20 -4.09 11.04
CA MET A 195 14.50 -3.63 10.55
C MET A 195 15.39 -3.09 11.67
N ASN A 196 14.83 -2.29 12.60
CA ASN A 196 15.55 -1.77 13.76
C ASN A 196 16.04 -2.89 14.69
N GLU A 197 15.21 -3.92 14.94
CA GLU A 197 15.59 -5.08 15.73
C GLU A 197 16.73 -5.89 15.08
N HIS A 198 16.89 -5.79 13.76
CA HIS A 198 17.98 -6.41 12.99
C HIS A 198 19.14 -5.45 12.68
N MET A 199 19.23 -4.34 13.44
CA MET A 199 20.31 -3.34 13.36
C MET A 199 20.43 -2.60 12.02
N PHE A 200 19.37 -2.48 11.26
CA PHE A 200 19.36 -1.63 10.09
C PHE A 200 19.13 -0.17 10.45
N MET A 201 19.84 0.72 9.77
CA MET A 201 19.65 2.17 9.84
C MET A 201 18.66 2.61 8.79
N GLU A 202 17.55 3.26 9.18
CA GLU A 202 16.66 3.94 8.22
C GLU A 202 17.35 5.22 7.74
N VAL A 203 17.41 5.40 6.42
CA VAL A 203 18.05 6.55 5.79
C VAL A 203 17.11 7.19 4.77
N GLU A 204 17.42 8.42 4.38
CA GLU A 204 16.77 9.12 3.29
C GLU A 204 17.80 9.50 2.25
N THR A 205 17.57 9.13 1.00
CA THR A 205 18.39 9.49 -0.14
C THR A 205 17.62 10.42 -1.09
N PRO A 206 18.27 11.12 -2.04
CA PRO A 206 17.59 12.06 -2.91
C PRO A 206 16.42 11.44 -3.69
N MET A 207 15.30 12.13 -3.74
CA MET A 207 14.19 11.80 -4.65
C MET A 207 14.39 12.35 -6.05
N MET A 208 15.17 13.43 -6.19
CA MET A 208 15.54 14.01 -7.48
C MET A 208 17.01 13.66 -7.77
N HIS A 209 17.21 12.90 -8.82
CA HIS A 209 18.52 12.44 -9.26
C HIS A 209 19.06 13.27 -10.43
N VAL A 210 20.37 13.48 -10.45
CA VAL A 210 21.05 14.05 -11.64
C VAL A 210 21.19 12.97 -12.72
N ILE A 211 21.47 11.73 -12.30
CA ILE A 211 21.57 10.56 -13.17
C ILE A 211 20.59 9.52 -12.62
N PRO A 212 19.54 9.13 -13.37
CA PRO A 212 18.63 8.07 -12.92
C PRO A 212 19.28 6.69 -13.13
N GLY A 213 19.10 5.81 -12.16
CA GLY A 213 19.66 4.45 -12.21
C GLY A 213 19.11 3.58 -11.08
N GLY A 214 19.58 2.33 -10.99
CA GLY A 214 19.15 1.33 -10.00
C GLY A 214 17.96 0.48 -10.45
N ALA A 215 17.39 0.72 -11.63
CA ALA A 215 16.36 -0.11 -12.24
C ALA A 215 16.30 0.17 -13.75
N ASN A 216 15.68 -0.76 -14.50
CA ASN A 216 15.31 -0.52 -15.89
C ASN A 216 13.89 0.06 -15.90
N ALA A 217 13.77 1.37 -16.10
CA ALA A 217 12.49 2.06 -16.12
C ALA A 217 12.63 3.45 -16.74
N LYS A 218 11.56 3.97 -17.32
CA LYS A 218 11.51 5.32 -17.88
C LYS A 218 11.30 6.36 -16.77
N PRO A 219 12.24 7.35 -16.57
CA PRO A 219 12.10 8.33 -15.54
C PRO A 219 11.15 9.48 -15.92
N PHE A 220 10.57 10.15 -14.91
CA PHE A 220 10.01 11.49 -15.07
C PHE A 220 11.13 12.52 -15.05
N ILE A 221 11.08 13.51 -15.93
CA ILE A 221 12.07 14.58 -16.08
C ILE A 221 11.47 15.88 -15.51
N THR A 222 12.27 16.62 -14.77
CA THR A 222 11.95 17.98 -14.29
C THR A 222 13.15 18.89 -14.48
N HIS A 223 12.96 20.22 -14.42
CA HIS A 223 14.02 21.19 -14.61
C HIS A 223 14.25 22.00 -13.34
N HIS A 224 15.50 22.10 -12.88
CA HIS A 224 15.91 22.92 -11.75
C HIS A 224 16.30 24.31 -12.21
N ASN A 225 15.40 25.29 -12.08
CA ASN A 225 15.58 26.64 -12.65
C ASN A 225 16.85 27.37 -12.18
N ALA A 226 17.20 27.26 -10.90
CA ALA A 226 18.35 27.99 -10.35
C ALA A 226 19.72 27.41 -10.79
N LEU A 227 19.76 26.13 -11.10
CA LEU A 227 20.95 25.42 -11.57
C LEU A 227 20.96 25.25 -13.09
N ASP A 228 19.86 25.62 -13.75
CA ASP A 228 19.65 25.46 -15.21
C ASP A 228 20.01 24.05 -15.68
N MET A 229 19.46 23.04 -15.00
CA MET A 229 19.76 21.64 -15.29
C MET A 229 18.52 20.75 -15.16
N ASP A 230 18.45 19.72 -16.01
CA ASP A 230 17.44 18.69 -15.89
C ASP A 230 17.77 17.73 -14.75
N MET A 231 16.73 17.33 -14.06
CA MET A 231 16.77 16.34 -13.00
C MET A 231 15.67 15.29 -13.23
N TYR A 232 15.82 14.17 -12.58
CA TYR A 232 14.94 13.03 -12.76
C TYR A 232 14.32 12.62 -11.42
N LEU A 233 13.02 12.37 -11.40
CA LEU A 233 12.43 11.69 -10.24
C LEU A 233 12.97 10.25 -10.20
N ARG A 234 13.45 9.81 -9.05
CA ARG A 234 14.14 8.52 -8.90
C ARG A 234 13.26 7.35 -9.32
N ILE A 235 13.85 6.42 -10.02
CA ILE A 235 13.24 5.13 -10.37
C ILE A 235 13.53 4.05 -9.32
N ALA A 236 14.63 4.20 -8.56
CA ALA A 236 15.08 3.40 -7.43
C ALA A 236 16.12 4.18 -6.60
N PRO A 237 16.27 3.94 -5.30
CA PRO A 237 17.33 4.54 -4.45
C PRO A 237 18.65 3.75 -4.48
N GLU A 238 18.71 2.60 -5.14
CA GLU A 238 19.74 1.58 -5.11
C GLU A 238 21.18 2.13 -5.13
N LEU A 239 21.53 2.94 -6.15
CA LEU A 239 22.90 3.41 -6.31
C LEU A 239 23.33 4.35 -5.18
N TYR A 240 22.39 5.08 -4.55
CA TYR A 240 22.68 5.91 -3.39
C TYR A 240 22.83 5.07 -2.11
N LEU A 241 22.00 4.04 -1.92
CA LEU A 241 22.10 3.16 -0.77
C LEU A 241 23.41 2.36 -0.79
N LYS A 242 23.85 1.90 -1.95
CA LYS A 242 25.15 1.24 -2.11
C LYS A 242 26.33 2.18 -1.82
N ARG A 243 26.24 3.48 -2.17
CA ARG A 243 27.25 4.49 -1.76
C ARG A 243 27.33 4.62 -0.24
N LEU A 244 26.22 4.46 0.50
CA LEU A 244 26.23 4.45 1.96
C LEU A 244 26.90 3.20 2.51
N VAL A 245 26.73 2.04 1.86
CA VAL A 245 27.48 0.82 2.22
C VAL A 245 28.97 1.00 1.99
N VAL A 246 29.40 1.58 0.87
CA VAL A 246 30.80 1.98 0.64
C VAL A 246 31.28 2.91 1.76
N GLY A 247 30.43 3.83 2.22
CA GLY A 247 30.71 4.74 3.34
C GLY A 247 30.78 4.08 4.73
N GLY A 248 30.55 2.75 4.83
CA GLY A 248 30.65 1.98 6.05
C GLY A 248 29.34 1.78 6.81
N PHE A 249 28.19 2.11 6.22
CA PHE A 249 26.88 1.77 6.77
C PHE A 249 26.52 0.35 6.33
N GLU A 250 26.89 -0.64 7.16
CA GLU A 250 26.81 -2.06 6.80
C GLU A 250 25.37 -2.58 6.64
N ARG A 251 24.38 -1.93 7.27
CA ARG A 251 22.96 -2.28 7.17
C ARG A 251 22.13 -1.02 7.05
N VAL A 252 21.58 -0.79 5.88
CA VAL A 252 20.75 0.40 5.58
C VAL A 252 19.46 0.00 4.92
N TYR A 253 18.42 0.76 5.17
CA TYR A 253 17.15 0.63 4.44
C TYR A 253 16.48 1.98 4.26
N GLU A 254 15.64 2.06 3.25
CA GLU A 254 14.79 3.21 2.98
C GLU A 254 13.38 2.72 2.60
N ILE A 255 12.35 3.21 3.29
CA ILE A 255 10.96 3.08 2.83
C ILE A 255 10.63 4.35 2.07
N ASN A 256 10.39 4.23 0.77
CA ASN A 256 10.45 5.36 -0.12
C ASN A 256 9.38 5.36 -1.21
N ARG A 257 9.26 6.50 -1.90
CA ARG A 257 8.52 6.68 -3.14
C ARG A 257 9.47 6.61 -4.32
N ASN A 258 9.12 5.76 -5.29
CA ASN A 258 9.76 5.70 -6.59
C ASN A 258 8.76 6.07 -7.69
N PHE A 259 9.29 6.52 -8.82
CA PHE A 259 8.51 7.09 -9.90
C PHE A 259 8.94 6.44 -11.21
N ARG A 260 7.98 5.85 -11.95
CA ARG A 260 8.22 5.25 -13.27
C ARG A 260 7.20 5.80 -14.26
N ASN A 261 7.68 6.42 -15.33
CA ASN A 261 6.85 7.04 -16.35
C ASN A 261 6.38 6.00 -17.37
N GLU A 262 5.59 5.07 -16.88
CA GLU A 262 5.08 3.90 -17.58
C GLU A 262 3.55 3.88 -17.59
N GLY A 263 2.97 2.80 -18.10
CA GLY A 263 1.53 2.60 -18.14
C GLY A 263 0.88 2.52 -16.76
N ILE A 264 -0.42 2.79 -16.70
CA ILE A 264 -1.23 2.68 -15.48
C ILE A 264 -2.21 1.53 -15.67
N ASP A 265 -2.12 0.52 -14.80
CA ASP A 265 -3.01 -0.64 -14.79
C ASP A 265 -3.45 -1.04 -13.38
N VAL A 266 -3.90 -2.27 -13.20
CA VAL A 266 -4.32 -2.81 -11.90
C VAL A 266 -3.14 -3.09 -10.96
N ARG A 267 -1.92 -3.22 -11.48
CA ARG A 267 -0.70 -3.56 -10.74
C ARG A 267 0.29 -2.40 -10.65
N HIS A 268 0.18 -1.39 -11.54
CA HIS A 268 1.15 -0.31 -11.70
C HIS A 268 0.50 1.07 -11.51
N ASN A 269 1.17 1.90 -10.73
CA ASN A 269 0.90 3.32 -10.55
C ASN A 269 2.22 4.08 -10.77
N PRO A 270 2.22 5.22 -11.45
CA PRO A 270 3.45 5.95 -11.77
C PRO A 270 4.29 6.34 -10.55
N GLU A 271 3.64 6.45 -9.40
CA GLU A 271 4.22 6.70 -8.09
C GLU A 271 3.81 5.55 -7.16
N PHE A 272 4.79 4.87 -6.55
CA PHE A 272 4.55 3.72 -5.69
C PHE A 272 5.52 3.69 -4.50
N THR A 273 5.18 2.92 -3.48
CA THR A 273 5.99 2.77 -2.27
C THR A 273 6.67 1.41 -2.26
N MET A 274 7.97 1.41 -2.03
CA MET A 274 8.75 0.21 -1.76
C MET A 274 9.68 0.42 -0.58
N MET A 275 10.21 -0.66 -0.06
CA MET A 275 11.37 -0.68 0.81
C MET A 275 12.54 -1.24 0.03
N GLU A 276 13.69 -0.58 0.08
CA GLU A 276 14.98 -1.18 -0.31
C GLU A 276 15.90 -1.25 0.89
N PHE A 277 16.64 -2.35 1.01
CA PHE A 277 17.60 -2.55 2.09
C PHE A 277 18.83 -3.32 1.62
N TYR A 278 19.96 -3.05 2.26
CA TYR A 278 21.25 -3.60 1.92
C TYR A 278 21.95 -4.09 3.18
N MET A 279 22.62 -5.23 3.07
CA MET A 279 23.27 -5.93 4.17
C MET A 279 24.68 -6.39 3.73
N ALA A 280 25.71 -5.71 4.26
CA ALA A 280 27.09 -6.07 4.00
C ALA A 280 27.44 -7.42 4.64
N TYR A 281 28.38 -8.16 4.03
CA TYR A 281 28.86 -9.48 4.44
C TYR A 281 27.80 -10.57 4.47
N HIS A 282 26.77 -10.41 3.62
CA HIS A 282 25.71 -11.37 3.39
C HIS A 282 25.55 -11.62 1.89
N ASP A 283 24.89 -12.72 1.54
CA ASP A 283 24.55 -13.07 0.16
C ASP A 283 23.02 -13.14 -0.06
N TYR A 284 22.60 -13.45 -1.28
CA TYR A 284 21.19 -13.52 -1.64
C TYR A 284 20.41 -14.60 -0.87
N ARG A 285 21.08 -15.65 -0.37
CA ARG A 285 20.43 -16.72 0.39
C ARG A 285 20.04 -16.22 1.78
N ASP A 286 20.90 -15.40 2.39
CA ASP A 286 20.59 -14.73 3.66
C ASP A 286 19.36 -13.82 3.52
N LEU A 287 19.22 -13.12 2.38
CA LEU A 287 18.04 -12.30 2.10
C LEU A 287 16.77 -13.13 1.93
N ILE A 288 16.83 -14.28 1.25
CA ILE A 288 15.70 -15.21 1.12
C ILE A 288 15.22 -15.65 2.51
N ASP A 289 16.13 -16.07 3.41
CA ASP A 289 15.78 -16.47 4.76
C ASP A 289 15.22 -15.30 5.58
N PHE A 290 15.81 -14.11 5.43
CA PHE A 290 15.36 -12.88 6.09
C PHE A 290 13.94 -12.47 5.66
N THR A 291 13.66 -12.52 4.36
CA THR A 291 12.35 -12.16 3.80
C THR A 291 11.28 -13.18 4.15
N GLU A 292 11.61 -14.47 4.17
CA GLU A 292 10.70 -15.51 4.67
C GLU A 292 10.30 -15.26 6.12
N ASP A 293 11.27 -14.97 7.00
CA ASP A 293 11.00 -14.65 8.42
C ASP A 293 10.22 -13.34 8.58
N LEU A 294 10.56 -12.30 7.80
CA LEU A 294 9.84 -11.02 7.79
C LEU A 294 8.35 -11.22 7.50
N TYR A 295 8.00 -11.93 6.42
CA TYR A 295 6.60 -12.14 6.03
C TYR A 295 5.83 -12.99 7.03
N LYS A 296 6.45 -14.02 7.57
CA LYS A 296 5.86 -14.88 8.61
C LYS A 296 5.52 -14.09 9.87
N LYS A 297 6.45 -13.28 10.36
CA LYS A 297 6.24 -12.46 11.57
C LYS A 297 5.29 -11.30 11.30
N MET A 298 5.40 -10.65 10.13
CA MET A 298 4.54 -9.54 9.74
C MET A 298 3.08 -9.98 9.64
N SER A 299 2.80 -11.10 8.98
CA SER A 299 1.43 -11.61 8.87
C SER A 299 0.81 -11.89 10.24
N LEU A 300 1.57 -12.49 11.13
CA LEU A 300 1.10 -12.80 12.49
C LEU A 300 0.84 -11.52 13.31
N GLU A 301 1.75 -10.54 13.30
CA GLU A 301 1.61 -9.31 14.11
C GLU A 301 0.54 -8.37 13.53
N VAL A 302 0.47 -8.22 12.21
CA VAL A 302 -0.45 -7.27 11.57
C VAL A 302 -1.85 -7.82 11.43
N LEU A 303 -2.00 -9.09 11.07
CA LEU A 303 -3.29 -9.73 10.77
C LEU A 303 -3.79 -10.64 11.90
N GLY A 304 -2.93 -11.04 12.84
CA GLY A 304 -3.22 -12.02 13.87
C GLY A 304 -3.23 -13.47 13.38
N THR A 305 -2.80 -13.72 12.15
CA THR A 305 -2.77 -15.04 11.51
C THR A 305 -1.72 -15.11 10.43
N THR A 306 -1.14 -16.28 10.23
CA THR A 306 -0.24 -16.58 9.11
C THR A 306 -0.98 -17.08 7.87
N LYS A 307 -2.31 -17.27 7.97
CA LYS A 307 -3.14 -17.75 6.86
C LYS A 307 -4.03 -16.63 6.36
N ILE A 308 -3.96 -16.36 5.07
CA ILE A 308 -4.79 -15.35 4.41
C ILE A 308 -5.53 -15.98 3.23
N HIS A 309 -6.71 -15.45 2.97
CA HIS A 309 -7.47 -15.76 1.77
C HIS A 309 -7.37 -14.58 0.80
N TYR A 310 -6.93 -14.83 -0.43
CA TYR A 310 -6.80 -13.85 -1.48
C TYR A 310 -7.67 -14.25 -2.68
N GLY A 311 -8.76 -13.54 -2.92
CA GLY A 311 -9.70 -13.84 -4.01
C GLY A 311 -10.87 -12.88 -4.03
N LYS A 312 -11.52 -12.77 -5.19
CA LYS A 312 -12.74 -11.97 -5.33
C LYS A 312 -13.94 -12.74 -4.83
N GLU A 313 -14.94 -12.02 -4.32
CA GLU A 313 -16.20 -12.62 -3.90
C GLU A 313 -16.85 -13.37 -5.07
N GLY A 314 -17.18 -14.66 -4.84
CA GLY A 314 -17.79 -15.54 -5.85
C GLY A 314 -16.81 -16.22 -6.81
N GLU A 315 -15.51 -15.95 -6.70
CA GLU A 315 -14.46 -16.66 -7.44
C GLU A 315 -13.69 -17.62 -6.50
N PRO A 316 -13.11 -18.72 -7.02
CA PRO A 316 -12.18 -19.52 -6.26
C PRO A 316 -11.00 -18.65 -5.83
N GLY A 317 -10.85 -18.44 -4.53
CA GLY A 317 -9.72 -17.69 -4.01
C GLY A 317 -8.49 -18.57 -3.77
N LEU A 318 -7.42 -17.95 -3.38
CA LEU A 318 -6.15 -18.56 -3.03
C LEU A 318 -5.95 -18.51 -1.51
N ASP A 319 -5.78 -19.67 -0.88
CA ASP A 319 -5.37 -19.74 0.53
C ASP A 319 -3.84 -19.76 0.61
N ILE A 320 -3.26 -18.75 1.24
CA ILE A 320 -1.83 -18.58 1.42
C ILE A 320 -1.48 -18.82 2.87
N ASP A 321 -0.46 -19.64 3.13
CA ASP A 321 -0.02 -19.99 4.48
C ASP A 321 1.47 -19.66 4.69
N PHE A 322 1.73 -18.51 5.29
CA PHE A 322 3.09 -18.04 5.62
C PHE A 322 3.78 -18.85 6.74
N SER A 323 3.09 -19.78 7.41
CA SER A 323 3.71 -20.64 8.42
C SER A 323 4.57 -21.74 7.82
N LYS A 324 4.32 -22.08 6.55
CA LYS A 324 5.06 -23.09 5.81
C LYS A 324 6.37 -22.53 5.27
N PRO A 325 7.39 -23.38 5.04
CA PRO A 325 8.54 -22.97 4.25
C PRO A 325 8.12 -22.49 2.86
N PHE A 326 8.75 -21.44 2.37
CA PHE A 326 8.50 -20.93 1.03
C PHE A 326 9.20 -21.79 -0.02
N ASP A 327 8.58 -22.00 -1.17
CA ASP A 327 9.19 -22.74 -2.27
C ASP A 327 10.41 -21.98 -2.81
N ARG A 328 11.46 -22.72 -3.19
CA ARG A 328 12.70 -22.19 -3.77
C ARG A 328 13.01 -22.98 -5.01
N LEU A 329 13.01 -22.35 -6.17
CA LEU A 329 13.25 -22.94 -7.48
C LEU A 329 14.21 -22.06 -8.27
N THR A 330 15.06 -22.65 -9.09
CA THR A 330 15.75 -21.88 -10.12
C THR A 330 14.79 -21.52 -11.24
N MET A 331 15.09 -20.50 -12.03
CA MET A 331 14.27 -20.11 -13.18
C MET A 331 14.08 -21.28 -14.14
N LYS A 332 15.13 -22.03 -14.48
CA LYS A 332 15.04 -23.20 -15.34
C LYS A 332 14.18 -24.31 -14.74
N GLU A 333 14.34 -24.65 -13.45
CA GLU A 333 13.50 -25.66 -12.77
C GLU A 333 12.04 -25.27 -12.77
N SER A 334 11.73 -24.00 -12.60
CA SER A 334 10.36 -23.49 -12.63
C SER A 334 9.74 -23.62 -14.03
N ILE A 335 10.49 -23.34 -15.10
CA ILE A 335 10.04 -23.54 -16.48
C ILE A 335 9.79 -25.02 -16.76
N VAL A 336 10.67 -25.90 -16.31
CA VAL A 336 10.47 -27.37 -16.45
C VAL A 336 9.21 -27.82 -15.69
N LYS A 337 8.98 -27.27 -14.49
CA LYS A 337 7.81 -27.63 -13.66
C LYS A 337 6.48 -27.20 -14.28
N TYR A 338 6.41 -26.03 -14.88
CA TYR A 338 5.17 -25.43 -15.37
C TYR A 338 5.03 -25.43 -16.91
N GLY A 339 6.10 -25.67 -17.65
CA GLY A 339 6.16 -25.54 -19.11
C GLY A 339 5.68 -26.77 -19.91
N ASN A 340 4.97 -27.72 -19.29
CA ASN A 340 4.30 -28.85 -19.96
C ASN A 340 5.16 -29.61 -20.98
N GLY A 341 6.23 -30.25 -20.51
CA GLY A 341 7.10 -31.12 -21.32
C GLY A 341 8.37 -30.44 -21.81
N ILE A 342 8.66 -29.24 -21.38
CA ILE A 342 9.97 -28.59 -21.53
C ILE A 342 10.97 -29.30 -20.63
N THR A 343 12.14 -29.61 -21.12
CA THR A 343 13.21 -30.27 -20.35
C THR A 343 14.37 -29.34 -20.08
N MET A 344 15.20 -29.67 -19.09
CA MET A 344 16.41 -28.88 -18.79
C MET A 344 17.33 -28.78 -20.03
N ALA A 345 17.49 -29.86 -20.80
CA ALA A 345 18.30 -29.89 -22.04
C ALA A 345 17.76 -28.97 -23.16
N ASP A 346 16.47 -28.65 -23.15
CA ASP A 346 15.90 -27.67 -24.08
C ASP A 346 16.23 -26.24 -23.70
N LEU A 347 16.48 -25.99 -22.41
CA LEU A 347 16.85 -24.69 -21.84
C LEU A 347 18.37 -24.45 -21.77
N GLU A 348 19.16 -25.43 -22.22
CA GLU A 348 20.62 -25.33 -22.36
C GLU A 348 21.03 -25.10 -23.83
N ASP A 349 20.08 -25.19 -24.75
CA ASP A 349 20.28 -25.04 -26.19
C ASP A 349 19.53 -23.79 -26.69
N GLU A 350 20.30 -22.83 -27.23
CA GLU A 350 19.74 -21.53 -27.64
C GLU A 350 18.74 -21.68 -28.81
N ASP A 351 18.99 -22.57 -29.75
CA ASP A 351 18.08 -22.80 -30.88
C ASP A 351 16.77 -23.43 -30.41
N LYS A 352 16.82 -24.37 -29.46
CA LYS A 352 15.62 -24.98 -28.89
C LYS A 352 14.83 -23.99 -28.02
N ALA A 353 15.50 -23.20 -27.17
CA ALA A 353 14.86 -22.16 -26.36
C ALA A 353 14.15 -21.14 -27.26
N ARG A 354 14.79 -20.72 -28.36
CA ARG A 354 14.19 -19.86 -29.37
C ARG A 354 12.96 -20.48 -30.05
N GLU A 355 13.01 -21.77 -30.39
CA GLU A 355 11.87 -22.51 -30.96
C GLU A 355 10.72 -22.63 -29.98
N LEU A 356 11.00 -22.82 -28.67
CA LEU A 356 10.01 -22.80 -27.61
C LEU A 356 9.33 -21.42 -27.51
N CYS A 357 10.07 -20.32 -27.54
CA CYS A 357 9.50 -18.99 -27.59
C CYS A 357 8.52 -18.81 -28.75
N LYS A 358 8.90 -19.25 -29.96
CA LYS A 358 8.01 -19.20 -31.13
C LYS A 358 6.76 -20.07 -30.95
N LYS A 359 6.90 -21.28 -30.39
CA LYS A 359 5.78 -22.19 -30.10
C LYS A 359 4.77 -21.55 -29.12
N HIS A 360 5.24 -20.77 -28.18
CA HIS A 360 4.40 -20.06 -27.18
C HIS A 360 4.02 -18.63 -27.60
N HIS A 361 4.24 -18.29 -28.91
CA HIS A 361 3.89 -16.99 -29.49
C HIS A 361 4.57 -15.78 -28.84
N ILE A 362 5.74 -15.99 -28.26
CA ILE A 362 6.56 -14.92 -27.64
C ILE A 362 7.25 -14.14 -28.75
N GLU A 363 7.13 -12.83 -28.75
CA GLU A 363 7.81 -11.94 -29.69
C GLU A 363 9.32 -11.91 -29.39
N ILE A 364 10.12 -12.24 -30.39
CA ILE A 364 11.57 -12.34 -30.28
C ILE A 364 12.21 -11.06 -30.81
N MET A 365 12.96 -10.38 -29.96
CA MET A 365 13.66 -9.16 -30.35
C MET A 365 15.03 -9.49 -30.97
N LYS A 366 15.51 -8.59 -31.83
CA LYS A 366 16.84 -8.72 -32.46
C LYS A 366 17.93 -8.63 -31.40
N GLY A 367 18.87 -9.57 -31.44
CA GLY A 367 20.02 -9.59 -30.52
C GLY A 367 19.77 -10.38 -29.22
N TRP A 368 18.63 -11.06 -29.09
CA TRP A 368 18.39 -11.94 -27.95
C TRP A 368 19.38 -13.11 -27.94
N THR A 369 19.78 -13.50 -26.75
CA THR A 369 20.62 -14.64 -26.42
C THR A 369 19.82 -15.65 -25.61
N LEU A 370 20.40 -16.79 -25.27
CA LEU A 370 19.77 -17.83 -24.44
C LEU A 370 19.10 -17.29 -23.18
N GLY A 371 19.79 -16.38 -22.46
CA GLY A 371 19.23 -15.78 -21.24
C GLY A 371 17.93 -15.00 -21.48
N HIS A 372 17.81 -14.28 -22.59
CA HIS A 372 16.57 -13.58 -22.93
C HIS A 372 15.42 -14.55 -23.23
N TYR A 373 15.70 -15.64 -23.96
CA TYR A 373 14.68 -16.67 -24.25
C TYR A 373 14.19 -17.34 -22.97
N ILE A 374 15.11 -17.68 -22.04
CA ILE A 374 14.76 -18.29 -20.75
C ILE A 374 13.88 -17.32 -19.94
N THR A 375 14.24 -16.04 -19.85
CA THR A 375 13.43 -15.04 -19.13
C THR A 375 12.03 -14.91 -19.74
N ALA A 376 11.93 -14.79 -21.06
CA ALA A 376 10.66 -14.67 -21.74
C ALA A 376 9.76 -15.92 -21.60
N LEU A 377 10.35 -17.11 -21.58
CA LEU A 377 9.63 -18.36 -21.30
C LEU A 377 9.14 -18.39 -19.83
N PHE A 378 9.94 -17.89 -18.90
CA PHE A 378 9.54 -17.78 -17.50
C PHE A 378 8.33 -16.83 -17.33
N ASP A 379 8.41 -15.63 -17.90
CA ASP A 379 7.35 -14.62 -17.80
C ASP A 379 6.02 -15.16 -18.34
N GLU A 380 6.05 -15.85 -19.50
CA GLU A 380 4.86 -16.37 -20.15
C GLU A 380 4.28 -17.63 -19.47
N LEU A 381 5.13 -18.56 -19.03
CA LEU A 381 4.69 -19.89 -18.61
C LEU A 381 4.62 -20.08 -17.09
N VAL A 382 5.36 -19.31 -16.32
CA VAL A 382 5.61 -19.58 -14.90
C VAL A 382 5.00 -18.56 -13.99
N GLU A 383 5.20 -17.28 -14.21
CA GLU A 383 4.85 -16.21 -13.24
C GLU A 383 3.42 -16.34 -12.71
N ALA A 384 2.44 -16.46 -13.59
CA ALA A 384 1.03 -16.60 -13.25
C ALA A 384 0.70 -17.85 -12.41
N ASN A 385 1.57 -18.86 -12.44
CA ASN A 385 1.40 -20.13 -11.72
C ASN A 385 2.02 -20.12 -10.31
N LEU A 386 2.82 -19.10 -9.97
CA LEU A 386 3.46 -18.97 -8.66
C LEU A 386 2.47 -18.44 -7.60
N GLN A 387 1.53 -19.30 -7.22
CA GLN A 387 0.44 -18.92 -6.34
C GLN A 387 0.83 -18.85 -4.85
N GLN A 388 1.62 -19.83 -4.37
CA GLN A 388 2.15 -19.84 -3.01
C GLN A 388 3.45 -19.02 -2.93
N PRO A 389 3.87 -18.57 -1.73
CA PRO A 389 5.11 -17.86 -1.55
C PRO A 389 6.29 -18.65 -2.13
N THR A 390 6.95 -18.10 -3.17
CA THR A 390 7.99 -18.80 -3.94
C THR A 390 9.11 -17.83 -4.27
N PHE A 391 10.34 -18.25 -4.03
CA PHE A 391 11.55 -17.59 -4.52
C PHE A 391 12.01 -18.27 -5.81
N ILE A 392 12.20 -17.47 -6.85
CA ILE A 392 12.82 -17.91 -8.11
C ILE A 392 14.24 -17.37 -8.13
N THR A 393 15.22 -18.23 -8.29
CA THR A 393 16.66 -17.91 -8.26
C THR A 393 17.33 -18.11 -9.62
N SER A 394 18.59 -17.75 -9.74
CA SER A 394 19.43 -17.97 -10.92
C SER A 394 18.87 -17.27 -12.18
N TYR A 395 18.76 -15.96 -12.09
CA TYR A 395 18.39 -15.10 -13.21
C TYR A 395 19.56 -14.93 -14.20
N PRO A 396 19.30 -14.88 -15.51
CA PRO A 396 20.35 -14.62 -16.49
C PRO A 396 21.05 -13.28 -16.28
N ALA A 397 22.37 -13.25 -16.50
CA ALA A 397 23.19 -12.04 -16.31
C ALA A 397 22.79 -10.91 -17.28
N VAL A 398 22.30 -11.24 -18.47
CA VAL A 398 21.87 -10.27 -19.50
C VAL A 398 20.68 -9.42 -19.06
N VAL A 399 19.85 -9.91 -18.13
CA VAL A 399 18.69 -9.20 -17.55
C VAL A 399 18.94 -8.74 -16.12
N SER A 400 20.18 -8.84 -15.63
CA SER A 400 20.55 -8.57 -14.22
C SER A 400 21.81 -7.70 -14.13
N PRO A 401 21.76 -6.44 -14.61
CA PRO A 401 22.96 -5.61 -14.80
C PRO A 401 23.68 -5.17 -13.52
N LEU A 402 23.03 -5.28 -12.34
CA LEU A 402 23.55 -4.86 -11.05
C LEU A 402 23.84 -6.04 -10.10
N ALA A 403 23.46 -7.26 -10.51
CA ALA A 403 23.65 -8.46 -9.72
C ALA A 403 25.02 -9.12 -10.01
N ARG A 404 25.62 -9.71 -8.96
CA ARG A 404 26.84 -10.50 -9.05
C ARG A 404 26.55 -11.79 -9.84
N ARG A 405 27.47 -12.19 -10.71
CA ARG A 405 27.43 -13.50 -11.36
C ARG A 405 27.67 -14.63 -10.35
N THR A 406 27.03 -15.76 -10.59
CA THR A 406 27.23 -16.96 -9.81
C THR A 406 28.67 -17.48 -10.01
N ASP A 407 29.35 -17.84 -8.93
CA ASP A 407 30.71 -18.35 -8.99
C ASP A 407 30.78 -19.63 -9.85
N GLY A 408 31.58 -19.59 -10.93
CA GLY A 408 31.74 -20.69 -11.88
C GLY A 408 30.66 -20.79 -12.95
N ASP A 409 29.70 -19.86 -12.99
CA ASP A 409 28.69 -19.75 -14.05
C ASP A 409 28.52 -18.27 -14.44
N GLU A 410 29.09 -17.88 -15.57
CA GLU A 410 29.06 -16.49 -16.04
C GLU A 410 27.72 -16.08 -16.70
N GLU A 411 26.87 -17.05 -17.01
CA GLU A 411 25.58 -16.80 -17.68
C GLU A 411 24.47 -16.44 -16.68
N PHE A 412 24.61 -16.84 -15.41
CA PHE A 412 23.60 -16.62 -14.37
C PHE A 412 24.14 -15.76 -13.23
N THR A 413 23.21 -15.21 -12.47
CA THR A 413 23.51 -14.33 -11.34
C THR A 413 22.94 -14.88 -10.03
N ASP A 414 23.52 -14.47 -8.92
CA ASP A 414 23.04 -14.67 -7.56
C ASP A 414 21.87 -13.71 -7.26
N ARG A 415 20.80 -13.82 -8.06
CA ARG A 415 19.57 -13.01 -7.98
C ARG A 415 18.37 -13.89 -7.73
N PHE A 416 17.43 -13.37 -6.98
CA PHE A 416 16.10 -13.96 -6.83
C PHE A 416 15.00 -12.92 -7.02
N GLU A 417 13.83 -13.39 -7.39
CA GLU A 417 12.58 -12.66 -7.22
C GLU A 417 11.62 -13.46 -6.35
N PHE A 418 10.83 -12.75 -5.57
CA PHE A 418 9.88 -13.30 -4.63
C PHE A 418 8.45 -13.11 -5.16
N PHE A 419 7.72 -14.21 -5.32
CA PHE A 419 6.38 -14.25 -5.89
C PHE A 419 5.34 -14.74 -4.89
N ILE A 420 4.14 -14.13 -4.92
CA ILE A 420 2.95 -14.59 -4.23
C ILE A 420 1.72 -14.25 -5.08
N GLY A 421 0.83 -15.22 -5.30
CA GLY A 421 -0.43 -15.00 -6.03
C GLY A 421 -0.22 -14.59 -7.49
N GLY A 422 0.80 -15.17 -8.14
CA GLY A 422 1.17 -14.86 -9.52
C GLY A 422 1.70 -13.44 -9.72
N ARG A 423 2.38 -12.89 -8.72
CA ARG A 423 2.93 -11.52 -8.76
C ARG A 423 4.27 -11.45 -8.07
N GLU A 424 5.20 -10.75 -8.66
CA GLU A 424 6.44 -10.34 -8.02
C GLU A 424 6.12 -9.39 -6.85
N ILE A 425 6.66 -9.71 -5.69
CA ILE A 425 6.54 -8.93 -4.45
C ILE A 425 7.86 -8.27 -4.09
N GLY A 426 8.97 -8.93 -4.38
CA GLY A 426 10.32 -8.45 -4.10
C GLY A 426 11.33 -9.00 -5.10
N ASN A 427 12.47 -8.31 -5.18
CA ASN A 427 13.61 -8.65 -6.02
C ASN A 427 14.89 -8.36 -5.24
N GLY A 428 15.79 -9.33 -5.16
CA GLY A 428 17.03 -9.19 -4.43
C GLY A 428 18.18 -10.00 -5.03
N PHE A 429 19.40 -9.60 -4.71
CA PHE A 429 20.60 -10.25 -5.23
C PHE A 429 21.83 -10.00 -4.36
N SER A 430 22.85 -10.85 -4.56
CA SER A 430 24.21 -10.49 -4.17
C SER A 430 24.68 -9.37 -5.10
N GLU A 431 25.16 -8.29 -4.52
CA GLU A 431 25.52 -7.08 -5.28
C GLU A 431 26.81 -7.32 -6.10
N LEU A 432 26.78 -6.85 -7.34
CA LEU A 432 28.01 -6.73 -8.12
C LEU A 432 28.91 -5.71 -7.45
N ASN A 433 30.08 -6.16 -6.99
CA ASN A 433 31.05 -5.31 -6.28
C ASN A 433 32.38 -5.17 -7.02
N ASP A 434 32.50 -5.71 -8.24
CA ASP A 434 33.63 -5.47 -9.16
C ASP A 434 33.36 -4.20 -9.97
N PRO A 435 34.14 -3.09 -9.77
CA PRO A 435 33.93 -1.84 -10.48
C PRO A 435 34.19 -1.93 -11.99
N ASP A 436 35.07 -2.83 -12.44
CA ASP A 436 35.41 -2.98 -13.86
C ASP A 436 34.29 -3.71 -14.61
N ASP A 437 33.72 -4.80 -14.03
CA ASP A 437 32.54 -5.49 -14.57
C ASP A 437 31.34 -4.53 -14.59
N GLN A 438 31.09 -3.79 -13.50
CA GLN A 438 29.99 -2.84 -13.43
C GLN A 438 30.10 -1.74 -14.48
N ALA A 439 31.31 -1.19 -14.68
CA ALA A 439 31.55 -0.20 -15.72
C ALA A 439 31.29 -0.77 -17.13
N GLY A 440 31.66 -2.05 -17.35
CA GLY A 440 31.36 -2.76 -18.59
C GLY A 440 29.86 -2.87 -18.85
N ARG A 441 29.08 -3.28 -17.84
CA ARG A 441 27.62 -3.39 -17.92
C ARG A 441 26.93 -2.05 -18.12
N PHE A 442 27.37 -0.99 -17.45
CA PHE A 442 26.83 0.35 -17.66
C PHE A 442 27.08 0.88 -19.07
N ARG A 443 28.22 0.56 -19.69
CA ARG A 443 28.47 0.90 -21.11
C ARG A 443 27.47 0.20 -22.02
N GLN A 444 27.21 -1.09 -21.80
CA GLN A 444 26.23 -1.87 -22.56
C GLN A 444 24.81 -1.28 -22.41
N GLN A 445 24.42 -0.89 -21.20
CA GLN A 445 23.14 -0.23 -20.95
C GLN A 445 23.05 1.13 -21.66
N ALA A 446 24.11 1.94 -21.61
CA ALA A 446 24.16 3.22 -22.31
C ALA A 446 24.09 3.06 -23.83
N GLU A 447 24.72 2.03 -24.39
CA GLU A 447 24.63 1.68 -25.82
C GLU A 447 23.20 1.26 -26.19
N ALA A 448 22.54 0.42 -25.40
CA ALA A 448 21.15 0.03 -25.61
C ALA A 448 20.22 1.25 -25.57
N LYS A 449 20.43 2.17 -24.63
CA LYS A 449 19.71 3.44 -24.53
C LYS A 449 19.87 4.29 -25.78
N ASN A 450 21.09 4.43 -26.27
CA ASN A 450 21.39 5.18 -27.51
C ASN A 450 20.79 4.49 -28.76
N ALA A 451 20.56 3.17 -28.70
CA ALA A 451 19.88 2.42 -29.73
C ALA A 451 18.35 2.50 -29.67
N GLY A 452 17.78 3.19 -28.67
CA GLY A 452 16.35 3.45 -28.55
C GLY A 452 15.64 2.71 -27.41
N ASP A 453 16.36 2.07 -26.51
CA ASP A 453 15.80 1.49 -25.30
C ASP A 453 15.65 2.58 -24.21
N ASP A 454 14.45 3.14 -24.11
CA ASP A 454 14.12 4.20 -23.15
C ASP A 454 14.23 3.78 -21.67
N GLU A 455 14.21 2.48 -21.38
CA GLU A 455 14.26 1.94 -20.02
C GLU A 455 15.68 1.61 -19.57
N ALA A 456 16.65 1.47 -20.51
CA ALA A 456 18.04 1.19 -20.19
C ALA A 456 18.66 2.30 -19.31
N MET A 457 19.59 1.91 -18.45
CA MET A 457 20.25 2.82 -17.49
C MET A 457 21.27 3.74 -18.17
N TYR A 458 21.50 4.88 -17.52
CA TYR A 458 22.61 5.78 -17.85
C TYR A 458 23.92 5.29 -17.23
N TYR A 459 25.04 5.71 -17.80
CA TYR A 459 26.35 5.51 -17.17
C TYR A 459 26.53 6.50 -16.01
N ASP A 460 26.85 5.99 -14.81
CA ASP A 460 27.08 6.78 -13.60
C ASP A 460 28.55 6.66 -13.18
N ASP A 461 29.38 7.65 -13.60
CA ASP A 461 30.81 7.71 -13.29
C ASP A 461 31.09 7.83 -11.80
N ASP A 462 30.24 8.56 -11.06
CA ASP A 462 30.41 8.76 -9.63
C ASP A 462 30.14 7.46 -8.84
N TYR A 463 29.17 6.66 -9.29
CA TYR A 463 28.94 5.36 -8.70
C TYR A 463 30.11 4.39 -8.95
N ILE A 464 30.68 4.37 -10.15
CA ILE A 464 31.89 3.57 -10.43
C ILE A 464 33.06 4.05 -9.56
N THR A 465 33.25 5.36 -9.42
CA THR A 465 34.25 5.92 -8.52
C THR A 465 34.02 5.49 -7.06
N ALA A 466 32.78 5.49 -6.58
CA ALA A 466 32.46 5.01 -5.25
C ALA A 466 32.82 3.53 -5.08
N MET A 467 32.47 2.68 -6.05
CA MET A 467 32.85 1.26 -6.02
C MET A 467 34.37 1.04 -5.98
N GLN A 468 35.16 1.89 -6.61
CA GLN A 468 36.63 1.84 -6.58
C GLN A 468 37.21 2.11 -5.18
N TYR A 469 36.47 2.77 -4.28
CA TYR A 469 36.83 2.87 -2.87
C TYR A 469 36.55 1.58 -2.10
N GLY A 470 35.86 0.62 -2.70
CA GLY A 470 35.57 -0.71 -2.17
C GLY A 470 34.14 -0.88 -1.67
N LEU A 471 33.33 -1.56 -2.44
CA LEU A 471 32.03 -2.08 -1.99
C LEU A 471 32.24 -3.45 -1.36
N ALA A 472 31.98 -3.56 -0.07
CA ALA A 472 32.02 -4.85 0.64
C ALA A 472 31.09 -5.88 -0.04
N PRO A 473 31.36 -7.21 0.07
CA PRO A 473 30.37 -8.21 -0.27
C PRO A 473 29.03 -7.86 0.38
N THR A 474 28.00 -7.64 -0.40
CA THR A 474 26.72 -7.08 0.05
C THR A 474 25.58 -7.79 -0.66
N ALA A 475 24.47 -7.95 0.03
CA ALA A 475 23.22 -8.36 -0.58
C ALA A 475 22.16 -7.28 -0.37
N GLY A 476 21.34 -7.02 -1.40
CA GLY A 476 20.28 -6.02 -1.39
C GLY A 476 18.97 -6.55 -1.93
N GLU A 477 17.87 -6.03 -1.41
CA GLU A 477 16.51 -6.42 -1.82
C GLU A 477 15.58 -5.22 -1.82
N GLY A 478 14.71 -5.18 -2.84
CA GLY A 478 13.58 -4.28 -2.94
C GLY A 478 12.26 -5.03 -2.73
N ILE A 479 11.42 -4.56 -1.80
CA ILE A 479 10.10 -5.14 -1.51
C ILE A 479 9.02 -4.11 -1.80
N GLY A 480 8.04 -4.47 -2.63
CA GLY A 480 6.89 -3.64 -2.97
C GLY A 480 5.89 -3.53 -1.81
N ILE A 481 5.87 -2.41 -1.10
CA ILE A 481 4.95 -2.18 0.03
C ILE A 481 3.49 -2.17 -0.45
N ASP A 482 3.20 -1.53 -1.58
CA ASP A 482 1.84 -1.47 -2.12
C ASP A 482 1.32 -2.88 -2.45
N ARG A 483 2.14 -3.72 -3.09
CA ARG A 483 1.80 -5.12 -3.43
C ARG A 483 1.61 -5.99 -2.18
N THR A 484 2.45 -5.81 -1.16
CA THR A 484 2.29 -6.47 0.16
C THR A 484 0.97 -6.10 0.81
N VAL A 485 0.61 -4.80 0.81
CA VAL A 485 -0.66 -4.34 1.38
C VAL A 485 -1.85 -4.86 0.58
N MET A 486 -1.77 -4.91 -0.76
CA MET A 486 -2.82 -5.52 -1.59
C MET A 486 -3.11 -6.95 -1.16
N LEU A 487 -2.05 -7.73 -0.94
CA LEU A 487 -2.16 -9.12 -0.50
C LEU A 487 -2.81 -9.22 0.88
N PHE A 488 -2.35 -8.44 1.86
CA PHE A 488 -2.82 -8.47 3.26
C PHE A 488 -4.25 -7.93 3.45
N THR A 489 -4.75 -7.17 2.48
CA THR A 489 -6.08 -6.55 2.53
C THR A 489 -7.06 -7.10 1.51
N ASN A 490 -6.66 -8.15 0.78
CA ASN A 490 -7.45 -8.73 -0.30
C ASN A 490 -7.85 -7.69 -1.37
N CYS A 491 -6.99 -6.71 -1.64
CA CYS A 491 -7.21 -5.72 -2.69
C CYS A 491 -6.63 -6.22 -4.02
N HIS A 492 -7.39 -6.08 -5.10
CA HIS A 492 -7.02 -6.59 -6.42
C HIS A 492 -6.45 -5.52 -7.35
N THR A 493 -6.49 -4.26 -6.93
CA THR A 493 -5.89 -3.15 -7.66
C THR A 493 -5.05 -2.27 -6.74
N ILE A 494 -3.90 -1.83 -7.24
CA ILE A 494 -2.97 -0.95 -6.53
C ILE A 494 -3.65 0.38 -6.11
N ARG A 495 -4.67 0.83 -6.85
CA ARG A 495 -5.44 2.05 -6.53
C ARG A 495 -6.20 1.97 -5.21
N ASP A 496 -6.53 0.76 -4.76
CA ASP A 496 -7.26 0.58 -3.50
C ASP A 496 -6.36 0.74 -2.28
N VAL A 497 -5.05 0.54 -2.42
CA VAL A 497 -4.06 0.65 -1.34
C VAL A 497 -3.28 1.95 -1.36
N ILE A 498 -3.46 2.80 -2.35
CA ILE A 498 -2.93 4.16 -2.43
C ILE A 498 -4.06 5.15 -2.12
N LEU A 499 -3.82 6.08 -1.16
CA LEU A 499 -4.87 7.03 -0.74
C LEU A 499 -5.39 7.88 -1.91
N PHE A 500 -4.49 8.45 -2.68
CA PHE A 500 -4.79 9.29 -3.84
C PHE A 500 -3.98 8.80 -5.05
N PRO A 501 -4.45 7.75 -5.75
CA PRO A 501 -3.77 7.23 -6.93
C PRO A 501 -3.84 8.20 -8.09
N THR A 502 -2.89 8.07 -9.03
CA THR A 502 -2.91 8.85 -10.27
C THR A 502 -4.10 8.44 -11.14
N LEU A 503 -4.89 9.41 -11.56
CA LEU A 503 -6.05 9.21 -12.42
C LEU A 503 -6.02 10.21 -13.59
N ARG A 504 -6.59 9.83 -14.74
CA ARG A 504 -6.79 10.77 -15.84
C ARG A 504 -7.69 11.93 -15.37
N ARG A 505 -7.43 13.13 -15.88
CA ARG A 505 -8.37 14.25 -15.71
C ARG A 505 -9.66 13.94 -16.49
N ASN A 506 -10.80 14.26 -15.88
CA ASN A 506 -12.09 14.25 -16.58
C ASN A 506 -12.17 15.40 -17.57
#